data_3086be5414f6d18a769aa03626b0f4b7
#
_entry.id   3086be5414f6d18a769aa03626b0f4b7
#
_cell.length_a   1.000
_cell.length_b   1.000
_cell.length_c   1.000
_cell.angle_alpha   90.00
_cell.angle_beta   90.00
_cell.angle_gamma   90.00
#
_symmetry.space_group_name_H-M   'P 1'
#
loop_
_entity.id
_entity.type
_entity.pdbx_description
1 polymer ?
#
loop_
_entity_poly.entity_id
_entity_poly.type
_entity_poly.pdbx_seq_one_letter_code
_entity_poly.pdbx_strand_id
1 'polypeptide(L)'
;MTSTMQRPESPFAHLGEREREKIGKELDAIHDEVFADLGERDRHYIKAVISAQRQIVVVGRVLLLASRSRTSWVLGTACLGMAKILENMEIGHNVMHGQWDWMNDPDIHSSKWDWDTASTAESWRHSHNFIHHTYTNIRGKDKDLGYEIMRIDPNQTWHPRYLGQFFYNALLTVLFEWGVAVHDMDIDAIRAGEKPWSEVRKDLKGIGVKARSQVIKDYIGWPLISAGAFALVQLASGGRLEQPAQSRLGRRLRKISGRGRTGSTATFLDKALSGAESTYLRTLAADALANVIRNVWAHAIIFCGHFPDQTYTFSEEEVEDETRGEWYLRQLVGAANIDGSPLFHVISGNLGYQVEHHLYPDMPASRYSEIAPKIKDICERYELPYNTGRFSKQWFMVHRTIFRLAFPGGKPRPKPGPYRSAKATGPDTRSSEATKYRDRVPAEHPDAGPEHASSGVEVQPPPRGKD
;
A
#
# COMPACT_ATOMS: atom_id res chain seq x y z
N MET A 1 -28.30 1.78 32.46
CA MET A 1 -28.24 3.17 31.99
C MET A 1 -27.25 3.19 30.81
N THR A 2 -27.78 3.09 29.63
CA THR A 2 -27.01 3.21 28.38
C THR A 2 -26.69 4.69 28.21
N SER A 3 -25.45 5.08 28.48
CA SER A 3 -24.93 6.39 28.11
C SER A 3 -24.98 6.48 26.59
N THR A 4 -25.94 7.22 26.06
CA THR A 4 -25.92 7.68 24.67
C THR A 4 -24.67 8.53 24.53
N MET A 5 -23.59 7.91 23.97
CA MET A 5 -22.47 8.70 23.47
C MET A 5 -23.07 9.65 22.41
N GLN A 6 -22.98 10.95 22.65
CA GLN A 6 -23.26 11.92 21.61
C GLN A 6 -22.38 11.56 20.41
N ARG A 7 -23.01 11.30 19.26
CA ARG A 7 -22.28 11.12 18.00
C ARG A 7 -21.38 12.34 17.82
N PRO A 8 -20.09 12.18 17.52
CA PRO A 8 -19.29 13.33 17.14
C PRO A 8 -19.97 13.97 15.92
N GLU A 9 -20.15 15.25 15.99
CA GLU A 9 -20.71 16.02 14.87
C GLU A 9 -19.85 15.77 13.62
N SER A 10 -20.48 15.54 12.47
CA SER A 10 -19.76 15.33 11.21
C SER A 10 -18.78 16.49 10.96
N PRO A 11 -17.54 16.24 10.51
CA PRO A 11 -16.54 17.29 10.28
C PRO A 11 -16.96 18.31 9.23
N PHE A 12 -18.02 18.03 8.48
CA PHE A 12 -18.61 18.91 7.47
C PHE A 12 -20.09 19.24 7.74
N ALA A 13 -20.56 19.06 8.98
CA ALA A 13 -21.94 19.37 9.37
C ALA A 13 -22.30 20.87 9.20
N HIS A 14 -21.30 21.75 9.20
CA HIS A 14 -21.45 23.18 9.00
C HIS A 14 -21.71 23.58 7.54
N LEU A 15 -21.51 22.65 6.57
CA LEU A 15 -21.71 22.90 5.14
C LEU A 15 -23.16 22.64 4.75
N GLY A 16 -23.77 23.60 4.07
CA GLY A 16 -25.06 23.42 3.42
C GLY A 16 -24.95 22.57 2.15
N GLU A 17 -26.08 22.08 1.65
CA GLU A 17 -26.16 21.24 0.43
C GLU A 17 -25.50 21.90 -0.77
N ARG A 18 -25.75 23.18 -1.02
CA ARG A 18 -25.12 23.95 -2.12
C ARG A 18 -23.61 24.05 -2.00
N GLU A 19 -23.08 24.12 -0.78
CA GLU A 19 -21.63 24.18 -0.57
C GLU A 19 -21.00 22.82 -0.84
N ARG A 20 -21.65 21.70 -0.43
CA ARG A 20 -21.20 20.34 -0.71
C ARG A 20 -21.19 20.06 -2.22
N GLU A 21 -22.25 20.45 -2.93
CA GLU A 21 -22.31 20.36 -4.39
C GLU A 21 -21.20 21.18 -5.07
N LYS A 22 -20.96 22.40 -4.59
CA LYS A 22 -19.92 23.27 -5.13
C LYS A 22 -18.52 22.70 -4.91
N ILE A 23 -18.24 22.14 -3.73
CA ILE A 23 -16.99 21.43 -3.43
C ILE A 23 -16.83 20.26 -4.40
N GLY A 24 -17.87 19.47 -4.64
CA GLY A 24 -17.86 18.38 -5.59
C GLY A 24 -17.43 18.84 -6.99
N LYS A 25 -18.01 19.94 -7.49
CA LYS A 25 -17.66 20.52 -8.80
C LYS A 25 -16.22 21.06 -8.85
N GLU A 26 -15.73 21.67 -7.76
CA GLU A 26 -14.34 22.15 -7.69
C GLU A 26 -13.35 20.99 -7.71
N LEU A 27 -13.69 19.87 -7.03
CA LEU A 27 -12.87 18.65 -7.04
C LEU A 27 -12.91 17.95 -8.41
N ASP A 28 -14.09 17.86 -9.05
CA ASP A 28 -14.21 17.37 -10.43
C ASP A 28 -13.35 18.18 -11.40
N ALA A 29 -13.34 19.50 -11.26
CA ALA A 29 -12.54 20.36 -12.13
C ALA A 29 -11.02 20.13 -11.98
N ILE A 30 -10.54 19.79 -10.77
CA ILE A 30 -9.13 19.42 -10.56
C ILE A 30 -8.82 18.09 -11.28
N HIS A 31 -9.70 17.10 -11.19
CA HIS A 31 -9.56 15.84 -11.91
C HIS A 31 -9.48 16.07 -13.41
N ASP A 32 -10.46 16.78 -13.97
CA ASP A 32 -10.56 17.03 -15.39
C ASP A 32 -9.36 17.83 -15.94
N GLU A 33 -8.85 18.80 -15.15
CA GLU A 33 -7.63 19.57 -15.49
C GLU A 33 -6.42 18.64 -15.64
N VAL A 34 -6.22 17.72 -14.69
CA VAL A 34 -5.08 16.79 -14.74
C VAL A 34 -5.21 15.82 -15.90
N PHE A 35 -6.42 15.26 -16.11
CA PHE A 35 -6.63 14.29 -17.20
C PHE A 35 -6.48 14.93 -18.58
N ALA A 36 -6.82 16.20 -18.73
CA ALA A 36 -6.57 16.95 -19.97
C ALA A 36 -5.09 17.24 -20.22
N ASP A 37 -4.24 17.20 -19.17
CA ASP A 37 -2.77 17.46 -19.25
C ASP A 37 -1.92 16.18 -19.25
N LEU A 38 -2.54 14.99 -19.19
CA LEU A 38 -1.79 13.73 -19.23
C LEU A 38 -1.06 13.55 -20.55
N GLY A 39 0.23 13.12 -20.49
CA GLY A 39 1.03 13.04 -21.69
C GLY A 39 2.38 12.30 -21.52
N GLU A 40 3.34 12.64 -22.37
CA GLU A 40 4.67 11.99 -22.40
C GLU A 40 5.45 12.12 -21.08
N ARG A 41 5.23 13.18 -20.29
CA ARG A 41 5.85 13.34 -18.97
C ARG A 41 5.45 12.18 -18.05
N ASP A 42 4.18 11.84 -18.02
CA ASP A 42 3.61 10.80 -17.15
C ASP A 42 4.02 9.42 -17.65
N ARG A 43 3.94 9.19 -18.97
CA ARG A 43 4.43 7.96 -19.61
C ARG A 43 5.91 7.71 -19.31
N HIS A 44 6.73 8.76 -19.38
CA HIS A 44 8.16 8.65 -19.08
C HIS A 44 8.40 8.30 -17.60
N TYR A 45 7.63 8.91 -16.70
CA TYR A 45 7.75 8.65 -15.26
C TYR A 45 7.58 7.16 -14.94
N ILE A 46 6.43 6.56 -15.29
CA ILE A 46 6.18 5.15 -14.94
C ILE A 46 7.18 4.19 -15.59
N LYS A 47 7.55 4.44 -16.86
CA LYS A 47 8.56 3.63 -17.55
C LYS A 47 9.94 3.75 -16.90
N ALA A 48 10.31 4.93 -16.44
CA ALA A 48 11.56 5.16 -15.72
C ALA A 48 11.57 4.45 -14.34
N VAL A 49 10.46 4.50 -13.59
CA VAL A 49 10.33 3.78 -12.31
C VAL A 49 10.43 2.27 -12.51
N ILE A 50 9.72 1.70 -13.49
CA ILE A 50 9.79 0.27 -13.83
C ILE A 50 11.22 -0.12 -14.23
N SER A 51 11.89 0.70 -15.05
CA SER A 51 13.28 0.45 -15.45
C SER A 51 14.23 0.50 -14.26
N ALA A 52 14.11 1.51 -13.40
CA ALA A 52 14.93 1.64 -12.19
C ALA A 52 14.72 0.45 -11.24
N GLN A 53 13.48 0.04 -11.01
CA GLN A 53 13.14 -1.14 -10.21
C GLN A 53 13.83 -2.40 -10.74
N ARG A 54 13.74 -2.67 -12.05
CA ARG A 54 14.38 -3.83 -12.68
C ARG A 54 15.91 -3.78 -12.54
N GLN A 55 16.52 -2.61 -12.71
CA GLN A 55 17.96 -2.42 -12.53
C GLN A 55 18.38 -2.68 -11.07
N ILE A 56 17.63 -2.20 -10.10
CA ILE A 56 17.88 -2.43 -8.67
C ILE A 56 17.79 -3.93 -8.34
N VAL A 57 16.83 -4.68 -8.94
CA VAL A 57 16.76 -6.14 -8.82
C VAL A 57 18.06 -6.78 -9.31
N VAL A 58 18.50 -6.43 -10.52
CA VAL A 58 19.73 -6.98 -11.11
C VAL A 58 20.94 -6.70 -10.22
N VAL A 59 21.12 -5.45 -9.77
CA VAL A 59 22.20 -5.08 -8.86
C VAL A 59 22.14 -5.89 -7.56
N GLY A 60 20.96 -6.01 -6.95
CA GLY A 60 20.75 -6.80 -5.74
C GLY A 60 21.12 -8.28 -5.94
N ARG A 61 20.69 -8.87 -7.05
CA ARG A 61 21.01 -10.27 -7.40
C ARG A 61 22.52 -10.49 -7.63
N VAL A 62 23.17 -9.58 -8.36
CA VAL A 62 24.64 -9.64 -8.56
C VAL A 62 25.39 -9.53 -7.25
N LEU A 63 25.02 -8.60 -6.38
CA LEU A 63 25.62 -8.47 -5.04
C LEU A 63 25.44 -9.75 -4.20
N LEU A 64 24.31 -10.41 -4.29
CA LEU A 64 24.04 -11.65 -3.54
C LEU A 64 24.79 -12.87 -4.07
N LEU A 65 25.32 -12.85 -5.28
CA LEU A 65 26.29 -13.90 -5.71
C LEU A 65 27.51 -13.91 -4.80
N ALA A 66 27.88 -12.74 -4.25
CA ALA A 66 28.95 -12.58 -3.26
C ALA A 66 28.40 -12.45 -1.81
N SER A 67 27.27 -13.08 -1.50
CA SER A 67 26.54 -12.95 -0.22
C SER A 67 27.35 -13.37 1.03
N ARG A 68 28.50 -14.02 0.86
CA ARG A 68 29.45 -14.34 1.94
C ARG A 68 30.16 -13.10 2.49
N SER A 69 30.34 -12.06 1.68
CA SER A 69 30.74 -10.74 2.14
C SER A 69 29.57 -10.09 2.90
N ARG A 70 29.82 -9.56 4.10
CA ARG A 70 28.81 -8.84 4.90
C ARG A 70 28.27 -7.63 4.14
N THR A 71 29.16 -6.86 3.52
CA THR A 71 28.79 -5.66 2.73
C THR A 71 27.91 -6.04 1.56
N SER A 72 28.32 -7.04 0.75
CA SER A 72 27.52 -7.51 -0.39
C SER A 72 26.18 -8.06 0.03
N TRP A 73 26.11 -8.77 1.15
CA TRP A 73 24.85 -9.28 1.70
C TRP A 73 23.92 -8.16 2.13
N VAL A 74 24.41 -7.17 2.88
CA VAL A 74 23.60 -6.02 3.34
C VAL A 74 23.13 -5.18 2.17
N LEU A 75 24.01 -4.81 1.26
CA LEU A 75 23.65 -3.99 0.10
C LEU A 75 22.72 -4.75 -0.86
N GLY A 76 22.98 -6.03 -1.12
CA GLY A 76 22.12 -6.86 -1.96
C GLY A 76 20.72 -7.03 -1.36
N THR A 77 20.62 -7.26 -0.05
CA THR A 77 19.34 -7.33 0.66
C THR A 77 18.59 -6.00 0.62
N ALA A 78 19.28 -4.88 0.82
CA ALA A 78 18.69 -3.54 0.75
C ALA A 78 18.18 -3.23 -0.67
N CYS A 79 18.95 -3.56 -1.72
CA CYS A 79 18.50 -3.42 -3.11
C CYS A 79 17.24 -4.24 -3.38
N LEU A 80 17.21 -5.52 -2.96
CA LEU A 80 16.02 -6.35 -3.17
C LEU A 80 14.82 -5.85 -2.37
N GLY A 81 15.03 -5.43 -1.11
CA GLY A 81 13.97 -4.83 -0.30
C GLY A 81 13.37 -3.59 -0.97
N MET A 82 14.22 -2.69 -1.44
CA MET A 82 13.81 -1.48 -2.18
C MET A 82 13.08 -1.84 -3.47
N ALA A 83 13.60 -2.77 -4.26
CA ALA A 83 12.95 -3.20 -5.50
C ALA A 83 11.56 -3.80 -5.25
N LYS A 84 11.40 -4.59 -4.18
CA LYS A 84 10.09 -5.16 -3.79
C LYS A 84 9.14 -4.10 -3.27
N ILE A 85 9.63 -3.08 -2.57
CA ILE A 85 8.83 -1.92 -2.16
C ILE A 85 8.31 -1.18 -3.40
N LEU A 86 9.18 -0.83 -4.35
CA LEU A 86 8.79 -0.13 -5.58
C LEU A 86 7.80 -0.96 -6.41
N GLU A 87 8.03 -2.26 -6.53
CA GLU A 87 7.13 -3.18 -7.24
C GLU A 87 5.74 -3.22 -6.59
N ASN A 88 5.67 -3.26 -5.26
CA ASN A 88 4.41 -3.36 -4.54
C ASN A 88 3.66 -2.01 -4.48
N MET A 89 4.37 -0.92 -4.12
CA MET A 89 3.75 0.36 -3.79
C MET A 89 3.61 1.27 -5.03
N GLU A 90 4.72 1.60 -5.69
CA GLU A 90 4.70 2.61 -6.76
C GLU A 90 4.25 2.04 -8.10
N ILE A 91 4.55 0.77 -8.37
CA ILE A 91 4.22 0.15 -9.65
C ILE A 91 2.92 -0.65 -9.54
N GLY A 92 2.93 -1.75 -8.81
CA GLY A 92 1.81 -2.70 -8.78
C GLY A 92 0.52 -2.08 -8.32
N HIS A 93 0.54 -1.41 -7.17
CA HIS A 93 -0.62 -0.71 -6.62
C HIS A 93 -1.21 0.30 -7.63
N ASN A 94 -0.38 1.22 -8.13
CA ASN A 94 -0.84 2.31 -9.00
C ASN A 94 -1.26 1.81 -10.39
N VAL A 95 -0.57 0.82 -10.97
CA VAL A 95 -0.99 0.22 -12.24
C VAL A 95 -2.31 -0.50 -12.08
N MET A 96 -2.52 -1.26 -11.00
CA MET A 96 -3.77 -1.98 -10.78
C MET A 96 -4.95 -1.07 -10.45
N HIS A 97 -4.71 0.17 -10.01
CA HIS A 97 -5.72 1.22 -9.92
C HIS A 97 -6.16 1.79 -11.29
N GLY A 98 -5.53 1.38 -12.38
CA GLY A 98 -5.84 1.91 -13.72
C GLY A 98 -5.21 3.26 -14.03
N GLN A 99 -4.34 3.78 -13.15
CA GLN A 99 -3.73 5.12 -13.28
C GLN A 99 -2.97 5.33 -14.60
N TRP A 100 -2.62 4.25 -15.29
CA TRP A 100 -1.83 4.26 -16.52
C TRP A 100 -2.57 3.69 -17.73
N ASP A 101 -3.86 3.32 -17.57
CA ASP A 101 -4.65 2.68 -18.63
C ASP A 101 -4.91 3.62 -19.82
N TRP A 102 -4.95 4.94 -19.57
CA TRP A 102 -5.05 5.96 -20.61
C TRP A 102 -3.94 5.89 -21.67
N MET A 103 -2.77 5.29 -21.33
CA MET A 103 -1.68 5.13 -22.29
C MET A 103 -1.95 4.06 -23.35
N ASN A 104 -2.93 3.18 -23.13
CA ASN A 104 -3.20 1.99 -23.95
C ASN A 104 -1.94 1.13 -24.19
N ASP A 105 -1.01 1.10 -23.22
CA ASP A 105 0.22 0.30 -23.29
C ASP A 105 -0.12 -1.14 -22.88
N PRO A 106 0.11 -2.17 -23.76
CA PRO A 106 -0.29 -3.54 -23.48
C PRO A 106 0.47 -4.19 -22.31
N ASP A 107 1.63 -3.62 -21.93
CA ASP A 107 2.48 -4.13 -20.86
C ASP A 107 2.25 -3.39 -19.53
N ILE A 108 1.62 -2.20 -19.57
CA ILE A 108 1.35 -1.38 -18.40
C ILE A 108 -0.16 -1.05 -18.38
N HIS A 109 -0.96 -2.04 -17.97
CA HIS A 109 -2.41 -1.94 -17.98
C HIS A 109 -3.01 -2.69 -16.79
N SER A 110 -3.99 -2.11 -16.11
CA SER A 110 -4.61 -2.63 -14.90
C SER A 110 -5.17 -4.05 -15.06
N SER A 111 -5.76 -4.35 -16.21
CA SER A 111 -6.38 -5.66 -16.49
C SER A 111 -5.37 -6.81 -16.65
N LYS A 112 -4.10 -6.52 -16.91
CA LYS A 112 -3.05 -7.51 -17.20
C LYS A 112 -1.96 -7.54 -16.14
N TRP A 113 -1.76 -6.45 -15.42
CA TRP A 113 -0.70 -6.36 -14.42
C TRP A 113 -0.94 -7.36 -13.29
N ASP A 114 0.10 -8.08 -12.92
CA ASP A 114 0.11 -8.94 -11.75
C ASP A 114 1.38 -8.66 -10.94
N TRP A 115 1.21 -8.48 -9.65
CA TRP A 115 2.27 -8.08 -8.73
C TRP A 115 2.96 -9.24 -8.01
N ASP A 116 4.14 -9.00 -7.46
CA ASP A 116 4.95 -10.00 -6.75
C ASP A 116 4.58 -10.12 -5.27
N THR A 117 3.30 -10.47 -5.00
CA THR A 117 2.76 -10.70 -3.65
C THR A 117 1.92 -11.96 -3.59
N ALA A 118 1.45 -12.33 -2.38
CA ALA A 118 0.62 -13.51 -2.16
C ALA A 118 -0.83 -13.33 -2.65
N SER A 119 -1.36 -12.11 -2.65
CA SER A 119 -2.70 -11.82 -3.17
C SER A 119 -2.72 -11.82 -4.69
N THR A 120 -3.81 -12.31 -5.29
CA THR A 120 -4.01 -12.21 -6.74
C THR A 120 -4.45 -10.80 -7.12
N ALA A 121 -4.03 -10.33 -8.30
CA ALA A 121 -4.45 -9.01 -8.79
C ALA A 121 -5.99 -8.91 -8.93
N GLU A 122 -6.68 -9.99 -9.30
CA GLU A 122 -8.13 -10.03 -9.43
C GLU A 122 -8.83 -9.81 -8.08
N SER A 123 -8.44 -10.58 -7.05
CA SER A 123 -9.03 -10.47 -5.71
C SER A 123 -8.76 -9.10 -5.10
N TRP A 124 -7.54 -8.60 -5.24
CA TRP A 124 -7.14 -7.29 -4.73
C TRP A 124 -7.90 -6.14 -5.41
N ARG A 125 -8.06 -6.16 -6.75
CA ARG A 125 -8.87 -5.14 -7.45
C ARG A 125 -10.32 -5.14 -6.95
N HIS A 126 -10.88 -6.30 -6.65
CA HIS A 126 -12.24 -6.35 -6.11
C HIS A 126 -12.31 -5.81 -4.67
N SER A 127 -11.46 -6.30 -3.78
CA SER A 127 -11.48 -5.89 -2.36
C SER A 127 -11.04 -4.44 -2.18
N HIS A 128 -9.98 -4.01 -2.85
CA HIS A 128 -9.39 -2.69 -2.66
C HIS A 128 -10.01 -1.63 -3.59
N ASN A 129 -9.94 -1.81 -4.93
CA ASN A 129 -10.43 -0.76 -5.83
C ASN A 129 -11.94 -0.59 -5.75
N PHE A 130 -12.70 -1.70 -5.63
CA PHE A 130 -14.16 -1.61 -5.61
C PHE A 130 -14.69 -1.45 -4.19
N ILE A 131 -14.41 -2.39 -3.27
CA ILE A 131 -15.02 -2.34 -1.94
C ILE A 131 -14.44 -1.18 -1.12
N HIS A 132 -13.12 -1.15 -0.92
CA HIS A 132 -12.49 -0.17 -0.04
C HIS A 132 -12.67 1.27 -0.56
N HIS A 133 -12.36 1.57 -1.84
CA HIS A 133 -12.48 2.93 -2.37
C HIS A 133 -13.92 3.40 -2.49
N THR A 134 -14.88 2.52 -2.76
CA THR A 134 -16.30 2.89 -2.76
C THR A 134 -16.80 3.19 -1.35
N TYR A 135 -16.46 2.33 -0.40
CA TYR A 135 -17.01 2.35 0.96
C TYR A 135 -16.01 2.82 2.03
N THR A 136 -14.96 3.54 1.64
CA THR A 136 -13.89 3.97 2.54
C THR A 136 -14.41 4.45 3.88
N ASN A 137 -13.94 3.82 4.95
CA ASN A 137 -14.24 4.12 6.35
C ASN A 137 -15.72 3.99 6.75
N ILE A 138 -16.58 3.32 5.95
CA ILE A 138 -17.95 3.00 6.36
C ILE A 138 -17.91 1.69 7.15
N ARG A 139 -18.28 1.76 8.42
CA ARG A 139 -18.34 0.58 9.31
C ARG A 139 -19.32 -0.47 8.75
N GLY A 140 -18.87 -1.70 8.68
CA GLY A 140 -19.65 -2.82 8.17
C GLY A 140 -19.51 -3.03 6.65
N LYS A 141 -19.11 -2.01 5.88
CA LYS A 141 -18.88 -2.12 4.42
C LYS A 141 -17.42 -2.09 4.04
N ASP A 142 -16.64 -1.18 4.62
CA ASP A 142 -15.20 -1.14 4.40
C ASP A 142 -14.50 -2.23 5.23
N LYS A 143 -14.03 -3.27 4.55
CA LYS A 143 -13.36 -4.40 5.17
C LYS A 143 -11.91 -4.08 5.56
N ASP A 144 -11.29 -3.11 4.90
CA ASP A 144 -9.94 -2.63 5.26
C ASP A 144 -9.94 -1.93 6.63
N LEU A 145 -11.11 -1.57 7.16
CA LEU A 145 -11.26 -0.93 8.46
C LEU A 145 -10.82 -1.87 9.60
N GLY A 146 -9.52 -1.80 9.95
CA GLY A 146 -8.89 -2.67 10.95
C GLY A 146 -8.68 -4.10 10.48
N TYR A 147 -8.78 -4.37 9.17
CA TYR A 147 -8.61 -5.69 8.55
C TYR A 147 -9.47 -6.78 9.23
N GLU A 148 -10.65 -6.40 9.71
CA GLU A 148 -11.63 -7.26 10.41
C GLU A 148 -11.09 -7.94 11.70
N ILE A 149 -9.80 -7.80 12.00
CA ILE A 149 -9.15 -8.39 13.18
C ILE A 149 -8.87 -7.40 14.30
N MET A 150 -8.91 -6.10 14.00
CA MET A 150 -8.63 -5.03 14.96
C MET A 150 -9.82 -4.10 15.13
N ARG A 151 -10.03 -3.64 16.35
CA ARG A 151 -10.95 -2.56 16.65
C ARG A 151 -10.19 -1.24 16.56
N ILE A 152 -10.51 -0.44 15.55
CA ILE A 152 -9.88 0.87 15.30
C ILE A 152 -10.87 2.03 15.40
N ASP A 153 -12.17 1.74 15.48
CA ASP A 153 -13.24 2.70 15.72
C ASP A 153 -13.88 2.45 17.09
N PRO A 154 -14.09 3.48 17.93
CA PRO A 154 -14.76 3.35 19.22
C PRO A 154 -16.20 2.85 19.12
N ASN A 155 -16.86 3.08 17.99
CA ASN A 155 -18.24 2.64 17.74
C ASN A 155 -18.35 1.17 17.32
N GLN A 156 -17.23 0.51 16.97
CA GLN A 156 -17.22 -0.94 16.83
C GLN A 156 -17.47 -1.61 18.19
N THR A 157 -18.37 -2.59 18.23
CA THR A 157 -18.65 -3.36 19.46
C THR A 157 -17.38 -4.04 19.97
N TRP A 158 -17.04 -3.82 21.24
CA TRP A 158 -15.87 -4.44 21.84
C TRP A 158 -16.08 -5.96 22.05
N HIS A 159 -15.02 -6.71 21.78
CA HIS A 159 -14.97 -8.15 22.01
C HIS A 159 -13.63 -8.53 22.68
N PRO A 160 -13.55 -9.54 23.58
CA PRO A 160 -12.32 -9.96 24.25
C PRO A 160 -11.14 -10.26 23.32
N ARG A 161 -11.38 -10.71 22.08
CA ARG A 161 -10.35 -10.93 21.07
C ARG A 161 -9.47 -9.70 20.83
N TYR A 162 -10.02 -8.49 20.99
CA TYR A 162 -9.28 -7.24 20.75
C TYR A 162 -8.20 -6.96 21.79
N LEU A 163 -8.20 -7.63 22.94
CA LEU A 163 -7.07 -7.55 23.89
C LEU A 163 -5.75 -7.99 23.28
N GLY A 164 -5.80 -8.90 22.27
CA GLY A 164 -4.63 -9.37 21.52
C GLY A 164 -4.27 -8.54 20.30
N GLN A 165 -5.00 -7.48 19.97
CA GLN A 165 -4.85 -6.80 18.68
C GLN A 165 -3.47 -6.15 18.46
N PHE A 166 -2.76 -5.80 19.51
CA PHE A 166 -1.38 -5.34 19.37
C PHE A 166 -0.47 -6.46 18.81
N PHE A 167 -0.66 -7.69 19.27
CA PHE A 167 0.06 -8.85 18.77
C PHE A 167 -0.37 -9.18 17.33
N TYR A 168 -1.68 -9.14 17.04
CA TYR A 168 -2.19 -9.36 15.68
C TYR A 168 -1.64 -8.33 14.70
N ASN A 169 -1.57 -7.06 15.11
CA ASN A 169 -0.96 -6.01 14.30
C ASN A 169 0.53 -6.27 14.04
N ALA A 170 1.29 -6.68 15.04
CA ALA A 170 2.71 -7.00 14.87
C ALA A 170 2.91 -8.19 13.91
N LEU A 171 2.08 -9.22 14.01
CA LEU A 171 2.11 -10.35 13.10
C LEU A 171 1.72 -9.94 11.67
N LEU A 172 0.65 -9.15 11.54
CA LEU A 172 0.22 -8.59 10.26
C LEU A 172 1.31 -7.72 9.63
N THR A 173 2.02 -6.91 10.42
CA THR A 173 3.13 -6.09 9.92
C THR A 173 4.22 -6.94 9.23
N VAL A 174 4.60 -8.06 9.83
CA VAL A 174 5.64 -8.95 9.27
C VAL A 174 5.13 -9.79 8.10
N LEU A 175 3.87 -10.21 8.15
CA LEU A 175 3.24 -11.10 7.18
C LEU A 175 2.21 -10.36 6.30
N PHE A 176 2.40 -9.07 6.05
CA PHE A 176 1.39 -8.21 5.45
C PHE A 176 0.83 -8.73 4.12
N GLU A 177 1.69 -9.16 3.20
CA GLU A 177 1.23 -9.75 1.92
C GLU A 177 0.31 -10.97 2.09
N TRP A 178 0.58 -11.80 3.11
CA TRP A 178 -0.24 -12.98 3.41
C TRP A 178 -1.54 -12.59 4.12
N GLY A 179 -1.47 -11.57 4.98
CA GLY A 179 -2.64 -11.00 5.64
C GLY A 179 -3.62 -10.42 4.63
N VAL A 180 -3.11 -9.65 3.65
CA VAL A 180 -3.92 -9.10 2.54
C VAL A 180 -4.52 -10.23 1.71
N ALA A 181 -3.72 -11.24 1.32
CA ALA A 181 -4.24 -12.36 0.53
C ALA A 181 -5.38 -13.14 1.22
N VAL A 182 -5.32 -13.28 2.55
CA VAL A 182 -6.40 -13.92 3.34
C VAL A 182 -7.60 -12.97 3.48
N HIS A 183 -7.35 -11.68 3.67
CA HIS A 183 -8.37 -10.64 3.76
C HIS A 183 -9.19 -10.54 2.47
N ASP A 184 -8.53 -10.53 1.32
CA ASP A 184 -9.18 -10.48 0.00
C ASP A 184 -10.10 -11.68 -0.29
N MET A 185 -9.99 -12.77 0.47
CA MET A 185 -10.90 -13.92 0.36
C MET A 185 -12.29 -13.67 0.94
N ASP A 186 -12.48 -12.62 1.74
CA ASP A 186 -13.73 -12.30 2.41
C ASP A 186 -14.21 -13.42 3.36
N ILE A 187 -13.47 -13.55 4.46
CA ILE A 187 -13.71 -14.64 5.43
C ILE A 187 -15.10 -14.56 6.07
N ASP A 188 -15.63 -13.35 6.27
CA ASP A 188 -16.93 -13.17 6.89
C ASP A 188 -18.07 -13.56 5.94
N ALA A 189 -18.00 -13.25 4.64
CA ALA A 189 -18.92 -13.76 3.64
C ALA A 189 -18.84 -15.30 3.49
N ILE A 190 -17.65 -15.89 3.64
CA ILE A 190 -17.48 -17.34 3.67
C ILE A 190 -18.20 -17.95 4.89
N ARG A 191 -18.04 -17.35 6.07
CA ARG A 191 -18.68 -17.81 7.33
C ARG A 191 -20.20 -17.64 7.30
N ALA A 192 -20.67 -16.55 6.68
CA ALA A 192 -22.09 -16.29 6.49
C ALA A 192 -22.74 -17.22 5.44
N GLY A 193 -21.93 -17.92 4.65
CA GLY A 193 -22.42 -18.77 3.56
C GLY A 193 -22.85 -17.97 2.31
N GLU A 194 -22.48 -16.72 2.25
CA GLU A 194 -22.79 -15.79 1.15
C GLU A 194 -21.85 -16.00 -0.05
N LYS A 195 -20.62 -16.44 0.20
CA LYS A 195 -19.63 -16.74 -0.84
C LYS A 195 -19.65 -18.23 -1.19
N PRO A 196 -19.94 -18.61 -2.47
CA PRO A 196 -20.02 -20.00 -2.88
C PRO A 196 -18.65 -20.68 -2.84
N TRP A 197 -18.61 -21.97 -2.47
CA TRP A 197 -17.39 -22.77 -2.38
C TRP A 197 -16.58 -22.86 -3.67
N SER A 198 -17.21 -22.68 -4.82
CA SER A 198 -16.50 -22.58 -6.12
C SER A 198 -15.56 -21.39 -6.18
N GLU A 199 -15.99 -20.21 -5.67
CA GLU A 199 -15.18 -18.99 -5.59
C GLU A 199 -14.09 -19.13 -4.54
N VAL A 200 -14.41 -19.61 -3.35
CA VAL A 200 -13.40 -19.88 -2.30
C VAL A 200 -12.28 -20.77 -2.83
N ARG A 201 -12.62 -21.83 -3.59
CA ARG A 201 -11.60 -22.71 -4.22
C ARG A 201 -10.79 -21.99 -5.28
N LYS A 202 -11.40 -21.07 -6.06
CA LYS A 202 -10.70 -20.25 -7.05
C LYS A 202 -9.66 -19.37 -6.37
N ASP A 203 -10.06 -18.68 -5.29
CA ASP A 203 -9.16 -17.81 -4.52
C ASP A 203 -8.02 -18.59 -3.89
N LEU A 204 -8.31 -19.69 -3.19
CA LEU A 204 -7.28 -20.56 -2.61
C LEU A 204 -6.31 -21.12 -3.66
N LYS A 205 -6.80 -21.47 -4.86
CA LYS A 205 -5.97 -21.89 -5.96
C LYS A 205 -5.07 -20.74 -6.44
N GLY A 206 -5.62 -19.55 -6.58
CA GLY A 206 -4.87 -18.34 -6.95
C GLY A 206 -3.75 -18.04 -5.97
N ILE A 207 -4.05 -17.96 -4.67
CA ILE A 207 -3.08 -17.77 -3.59
C ILE A 207 -2.03 -18.90 -3.62
N GLY A 208 -2.45 -20.15 -3.81
CA GLY A 208 -1.53 -21.30 -3.91
C GLY A 208 -0.56 -21.19 -5.09
N VAL A 209 -0.99 -20.69 -6.25
CA VAL A 209 -0.14 -20.43 -7.42
C VAL A 209 0.87 -19.33 -7.10
N LYS A 210 0.43 -18.22 -6.49
CA LYS A 210 1.31 -17.09 -6.09
C LYS A 210 2.33 -17.55 -5.05
N ALA A 211 1.90 -18.25 -4.00
CA ALA A 211 2.76 -18.82 -2.97
C ALA A 211 3.82 -19.76 -3.56
N ARG A 212 3.40 -20.68 -4.43
CA ARG A 212 4.32 -21.58 -5.12
C ARG A 212 5.36 -20.82 -5.96
N SER A 213 4.91 -19.81 -6.73
CA SER A 213 5.79 -18.99 -7.55
C SER A 213 6.84 -18.27 -6.71
N GLN A 214 6.41 -17.63 -5.61
CA GLN A 214 7.30 -16.95 -4.68
C GLN A 214 8.28 -17.91 -4.00
N VAL A 215 7.82 -19.06 -3.53
CA VAL A 215 8.68 -20.08 -2.91
C VAL A 215 9.75 -20.57 -3.90
N ILE A 216 9.34 -20.92 -5.11
CA ILE A 216 10.27 -21.39 -6.15
C ILE A 216 11.26 -20.29 -6.52
N LYS A 217 10.80 -19.06 -6.75
CA LYS A 217 11.65 -17.94 -7.14
C LYS A 217 12.60 -17.52 -6.02
N ASP A 218 12.06 -17.15 -4.84
CA ASP A 218 12.82 -16.46 -3.80
C ASP A 218 13.50 -17.42 -2.83
N TYR A 219 12.94 -18.60 -2.55
CA TYR A 219 13.46 -19.49 -1.51
C TYR A 219 14.16 -20.75 -2.04
N ILE A 220 14.02 -21.03 -3.34
CA ILE A 220 14.71 -22.16 -3.99
C ILE A 220 15.61 -21.65 -5.12
N GLY A 221 15.07 -21.00 -6.13
CA GLY A 221 15.75 -20.67 -7.38
C GLY A 221 16.94 -19.73 -7.18
N TRP A 222 16.72 -18.54 -6.66
CA TRP A 222 17.81 -17.58 -6.45
C TRP A 222 18.87 -18.06 -5.47
N PRO A 223 18.54 -18.70 -4.31
CA PRO A 223 19.54 -19.33 -3.46
C PRO A 223 20.35 -20.40 -4.18
N LEU A 224 19.74 -21.25 -5.01
CA LEU A 224 20.45 -22.26 -5.80
C LEU A 224 21.36 -21.64 -6.87
N ILE A 225 20.90 -20.60 -7.58
CA ILE A 225 21.71 -19.86 -8.56
C ILE A 225 22.95 -19.26 -7.88
N SER A 226 22.78 -18.61 -6.73
CA SER A 226 23.90 -18.04 -5.98
C SER A 226 24.88 -19.09 -5.47
N ALA A 227 24.38 -20.22 -4.98
CA ALA A 227 25.20 -21.33 -4.53
C ALA A 227 25.96 -21.98 -5.69
N GLY A 228 25.29 -22.19 -6.83
CA GLY A 228 25.88 -22.72 -8.05
C GLY A 228 26.97 -21.81 -8.61
N ALA A 229 26.70 -20.49 -8.69
CA ALA A 229 27.70 -19.52 -9.14
C ALA A 229 28.94 -19.54 -8.23
N PHE A 230 28.75 -19.58 -6.90
CA PHE A 230 29.86 -19.73 -5.97
C PHE A 230 30.65 -21.01 -6.21
N ALA A 231 29.98 -22.14 -6.38
CA ALA A 231 30.64 -23.43 -6.63
C ALA A 231 31.46 -23.40 -7.93
N LEU A 232 30.91 -22.83 -9.01
CA LEU A 232 31.61 -22.67 -10.30
C LEU A 232 32.86 -21.80 -10.17
N VAL A 233 32.77 -20.67 -9.47
CA VAL A 233 33.93 -19.78 -9.24
C VAL A 233 34.99 -20.49 -8.40
N GLN A 234 34.60 -21.27 -7.38
CA GLN A 234 35.52 -22.08 -6.59
C GLN A 234 36.24 -23.14 -7.45
N LEU A 235 35.50 -23.82 -8.32
CA LEU A 235 36.07 -24.79 -9.26
C LEU A 235 37.06 -24.14 -10.23
N ALA A 236 36.69 -23.02 -10.82
CA ALA A 236 37.52 -22.30 -11.79
C ALA A 236 38.79 -21.70 -11.15
N SER A 237 38.72 -21.26 -9.88
CA SER A 237 39.85 -20.70 -9.13
C SER A 237 40.80 -21.76 -8.51
N GLY A 238 40.54 -23.04 -8.70
CA GLY A 238 41.32 -24.12 -8.07
C GLY A 238 41.24 -24.10 -6.55
N GLY A 239 40.15 -23.59 -5.97
CA GLY A 239 39.93 -23.58 -4.52
C GLY A 239 40.63 -22.44 -3.76
N ARG A 240 41.11 -21.40 -4.45
CA ARG A 240 41.85 -20.26 -3.87
C ARG A 240 41.01 -19.25 -3.07
N LEU A 241 39.67 -19.32 -3.17
CA LEU A 241 38.79 -18.47 -2.38
C LEU A 241 38.78 -18.92 -0.92
N GLU A 242 38.69 -17.97 0.03
CA GLU A 242 38.81 -18.14 1.49
C GLU A 242 38.17 -19.40 2.07
N GLN A 243 38.80 -19.95 3.12
CA GLN A 243 38.30 -21.13 3.81
C GLN A 243 36.97 -20.87 4.51
N PRO A 244 35.89 -21.58 4.17
CA PRO A 244 34.63 -21.47 4.90
C PRO A 244 34.77 -22.11 6.29
N ALA A 245 34.10 -21.49 7.28
CA ALA A 245 33.85 -22.17 8.53
C ALA A 245 33.13 -23.51 8.27
N GLN A 246 33.47 -24.56 8.97
CA GLN A 246 32.91 -25.91 8.75
C GLN A 246 31.37 -25.90 8.82
N SER A 247 30.72 -26.26 7.71
CA SER A 247 29.25 -26.32 7.64
C SER A 247 28.70 -27.50 8.44
N ARG A 248 27.45 -27.37 8.91
CA ARG A 248 26.74 -28.45 9.64
C ARG A 248 26.46 -29.65 8.71
N LEU A 249 26.20 -29.41 7.42
CA LEU A 249 25.93 -30.44 6.43
C LEU A 249 27.20 -31.20 6.07
N GLY A 250 28.32 -30.53 5.82
CA GLY A 250 29.61 -31.17 5.57
C GLY A 250 30.07 -32.04 6.73
N ARG A 251 29.75 -31.68 7.98
CA ARG A 251 29.98 -32.53 9.16
C ARG A 251 29.07 -33.78 9.18
N ARG A 252 27.78 -33.63 8.80
CA ARG A 252 26.84 -34.77 8.75
C ARG A 252 27.16 -35.72 7.61
N LEU A 253 27.49 -35.23 6.43
CA LEU A 253 27.86 -36.07 5.28
C LEU A 253 29.16 -36.85 5.55
N ARG A 254 30.14 -36.25 6.22
CA ARG A 254 31.36 -36.98 6.69
C ARG A 254 31.02 -38.11 7.66
N LYS A 255 30.05 -37.90 8.53
CA LYS A 255 29.61 -38.91 9.51
C LYS A 255 28.88 -40.08 8.86
N ILE A 256 28.14 -39.82 7.77
CA ILE A 256 27.36 -40.82 7.01
C ILE A 256 28.25 -41.59 6.03
N SER A 257 29.23 -40.94 5.39
CA SER A 257 30.07 -41.58 4.37
C SER A 257 31.15 -42.54 4.90
N GLY A 258 31.38 -42.57 6.20
CA GLY A 258 32.26 -43.61 6.88
C GLY A 258 33.68 -43.73 6.36
N ARG A 259 34.08 -42.96 5.34
CA ARG A 259 35.37 -43.02 4.67
C ARG A 259 36.17 -41.74 4.91
N GLY A 260 37.18 -41.83 5.72
CA GLY A 260 38.27 -40.85 5.76
C GLY A 260 38.96 -40.81 4.39
N ARG A 261 38.44 -40.03 3.45
CA ARG A 261 39.14 -39.67 2.23
C ARG A 261 40.22 -38.65 2.57
N THR A 262 41.42 -39.11 2.82
CA THR A 262 42.64 -38.31 2.96
C THR A 262 43.21 -38.03 1.55
N GLY A 263 42.68 -37.04 0.85
CA GLY A 263 43.20 -36.61 -0.45
C GLY A 263 42.87 -35.15 -0.76
N SER A 264 43.74 -34.44 -1.42
CA SER A 264 43.61 -33.05 -1.84
C SER A 264 42.27 -32.75 -2.51
N THR A 265 41.78 -33.68 -3.34
CA THR A 265 40.50 -33.56 -4.09
C THR A 265 39.26 -33.65 -3.20
N ALA A 266 39.28 -34.51 -2.17
CA ALA A 266 38.17 -34.64 -1.22
C ALA A 266 38.03 -33.38 -0.33
N THR A 267 39.14 -32.77 0.04
CA THR A 267 39.18 -31.50 0.79
C THR A 267 38.68 -30.34 -0.03
N PHE A 268 38.96 -30.37 -1.33
CA PHE A 268 38.50 -29.34 -2.29
C PHE A 268 36.99 -29.39 -2.49
N LEU A 269 36.42 -30.55 -2.78
CA LEU A 269 34.96 -30.72 -2.94
C LEU A 269 34.22 -30.41 -1.62
N ASP A 270 34.73 -30.80 -0.47
CA ASP A 270 34.15 -30.44 0.82
C ASP A 270 34.12 -28.92 1.06
N LYS A 271 35.14 -28.20 0.63
CA LYS A 271 35.20 -26.74 0.72
C LYS A 271 34.20 -26.09 -0.24
N ALA A 272 34.11 -26.55 -1.49
CA ALA A 272 33.16 -26.03 -2.48
C ALA A 272 31.73 -26.25 -2.04
N LEU A 273 31.37 -27.44 -1.56
CA LEU A 273 30.03 -27.76 -1.09
C LEU A 273 29.65 -26.97 0.17
N SER A 274 30.57 -26.81 1.13
CA SER A 274 30.26 -26.05 2.34
C SER A 274 30.13 -24.53 2.06
N GLY A 275 30.90 -24.02 1.11
CA GLY A 275 30.79 -22.64 0.65
C GLY A 275 29.47 -22.40 -0.10
N ALA A 276 29.07 -23.33 -0.97
CA ALA A 276 27.80 -23.28 -1.70
C ALA A 276 26.61 -23.32 -0.72
N GLU A 277 26.62 -24.21 0.30
CA GLU A 277 25.59 -24.25 1.33
C GLU A 277 25.49 -22.92 2.11
N SER A 278 26.62 -22.36 2.51
CA SER A 278 26.63 -21.06 3.20
C SER A 278 26.09 -19.95 2.31
N THR A 279 26.41 -19.94 1.00
CA THR A 279 25.90 -18.96 0.05
C THR A 279 24.40 -19.14 -0.15
N TYR A 280 23.91 -20.38 -0.29
CA TYR A 280 22.48 -20.68 -0.35
C TYR A 280 21.73 -20.10 0.84
N LEU A 281 22.14 -20.43 2.06
CA LEU A 281 21.45 -19.99 3.28
C LEU A 281 21.47 -18.45 3.46
N ARG A 282 22.57 -17.82 3.05
CA ARG A 282 22.67 -16.35 3.10
C ARG A 282 21.77 -15.68 2.07
N THR A 283 21.70 -16.20 0.86
CA THR A 283 20.78 -15.69 -0.17
C THR A 283 19.33 -15.93 0.23
N LEU A 284 19.00 -17.10 0.74
CA LEU A 284 17.68 -17.41 1.31
C LEU A 284 17.27 -16.40 2.41
N ALA A 285 18.19 -16.14 3.35
CA ALA A 285 17.94 -15.17 4.41
C ALA A 285 17.78 -13.73 3.87
N ALA A 286 18.54 -13.35 2.84
CA ALA A 286 18.41 -12.05 2.18
C ALA A 286 17.04 -11.89 1.49
N ASP A 287 16.58 -12.90 0.75
CA ASP A 287 15.27 -12.89 0.09
C ASP A 287 14.12 -12.86 1.11
N ALA A 288 14.21 -13.65 2.19
CA ALA A 288 13.23 -13.62 3.27
C ALA A 288 13.18 -12.24 3.95
N LEU A 289 14.34 -11.66 4.24
CA LEU A 289 14.42 -10.33 4.84
C LEU A 289 13.91 -9.23 3.89
N ALA A 290 14.18 -9.33 2.59
CA ALA A 290 13.66 -8.39 1.60
C ALA A 290 12.12 -8.41 1.52
N ASN A 291 11.48 -9.60 1.62
CA ASN A 291 10.03 -9.72 1.73
C ASN A 291 9.49 -9.08 3.02
N VAL A 292 10.16 -9.30 4.15
CA VAL A 292 9.78 -8.67 5.43
C VAL A 292 9.94 -7.14 5.37
N ILE A 293 11.02 -6.63 4.77
CA ILE A 293 11.22 -5.17 4.59
C ILE A 293 10.06 -4.56 3.80
N ARG A 294 9.66 -5.18 2.68
CA ARG A 294 8.51 -4.74 1.90
C ARG A 294 7.22 -4.78 2.75
N ASN A 295 6.95 -5.88 3.44
CA ASN A 295 5.74 -6.04 4.26
C ASN A 295 5.65 -4.98 5.34
N VAL A 296 6.73 -4.75 6.10
CA VAL A 296 6.78 -3.73 7.15
C VAL A 296 6.56 -2.34 6.58
N TRP A 297 7.17 -2.04 5.43
CA TRP A 297 7.01 -0.75 4.78
C TRP A 297 5.58 -0.53 4.28
N ALA A 298 5.03 -1.46 3.52
CA ALA A 298 3.68 -1.37 2.98
C ALA A 298 2.64 -1.21 4.11
N HIS A 299 2.70 -2.07 5.14
CA HIS A 299 1.86 -1.94 6.32
C HIS A 299 1.99 -0.54 6.98
N ALA A 300 3.22 -0.06 7.16
CA ALA A 300 3.45 1.23 7.83
C ALA A 300 2.83 2.40 7.06
N ILE A 301 2.99 2.44 5.74
CA ILE A 301 2.45 3.51 4.89
C ILE A 301 0.92 3.44 4.86
N ILE A 302 0.34 2.28 4.57
CA ILE A 302 -1.11 2.09 4.47
C ILE A 302 -1.79 2.42 5.80
N PHE A 303 -1.28 1.93 6.91
CA PHE A 303 -1.84 2.21 8.23
C PHE A 303 -1.74 3.70 8.63
N CYS A 304 -0.66 4.37 8.24
CA CYS A 304 -0.53 5.81 8.47
C CYS A 304 -1.46 6.65 7.57
N GLY A 305 -1.90 6.11 6.44
CA GLY A 305 -2.89 6.74 5.58
C GLY A 305 -4.32 6.62 6.10
N HIS A 306 -4.64 5.52 6.83
CA HIS A 306 -6.03 5.18 7.17
C HIS A 306 -6.37 5.27 8.66
N PHE A 307 -5.43 4.95 9.57
CA PHE A 307 -5.73 4.73 10.98
C PHE A 307 -5.10 5.69 11.99
N PRO A 308 -4.57 6.86 11.62
CA PRO A 308 -4.33 7.89 12.64
C PRO A 308 -5.61 8.21 13.38
N ASP A 309 -5.51 8.56 14.66
CA ASP A 309 -6.66 8.83 15.49
C ASP A 309 -7.49 10.09 15.09
N GLN A 310 -7.10 10.75 14.02
CA GLN A 310 -7.78 11.93 13.47
C GLN A 310 -8.57 11.64 12.19
N THR A 311 -8.49 10.44 11.60
CA THR A 311 -9.32 10.04 10.47
C THR A 311 -10.74 9.72 10.93
N TYR A 312 -11.73 10.06 10.11
CA TYR A 312 -13.15 9.85 10.41
C TYR A 312 -13.65 8.52 9.87
N THR A 313 -14.63 7.97 10.56
CA THR A 313 -15.36 6.74 10.19
C THR A 313 -16.85 7.05 10.22
N PHE A 314 -17.62 6.38 9.39
CA PHE A 314 -19.03 6.64 9.18
C PHE A 314 -19.86 5.39 9.44
N SER A 315 -21.14 5.53 9.79
CA SER A 315 -22.12 4.45 9.77
C SER A 315 -22.79 4.39 8.40
N GLU A 316 -23.47 3.27 8.12
CA GLU A 316 -24.24 3.13 6.87
C GLU A 316 -25.36 4.17 6.77
N GLU A 317 -26.01 4.48 7.89
CA GLU A 317 -27.08 5.47 7.94
C GLU A 317 -26.59 6.91 7.72
N GLU A 318 -25.30 7.19 8.00
CA GLU A 318 -24.71 8.53 7.77
C GLU A 318 -24.38 8.79 6.31
N VAL A 319 -24.35 7.76 5.47
CA VAL A 319 -24.00 7.82 4.05
C VAL A 319 -25.12 7.32 3.15
N GLU A 320 -26.30 7.09 3.70
CA GLU A 320 -27.48 6.77 2.91
C GLU A 320 -27.81 7.95 1.97
N ASP A 321 -27.99 7.67 0.69
CA ASP A 321 -28.20 8.66 -0.36
C ASP A 321 -27.08 9.72 -0.51
N GLU A 322 -25.82 9.32 -0.21
CA GLU A 322 -24.64 10.19 -0.31
C GLU A 322 -24.50 10.75 -1.74
N THR A 323 -24.49 12.07 -1.84
CA THR A 323 -24.21 12.79 -3.10
C THR A 323 -22.73 12.71 -3.46
N ARG A 324 -22.40 13.03 -4.74
CA ARG A 324 -20.98 13.06 -5.18
C ARG A 324 -20.11 14.00 -4.34
N GLY A 325 -20.63 15.17 -3.96
CA GLY A 325 -19.91 16.11 -3.10
C GLY A 325 -19.67 15.54 -1.70
N GLU A 326 -20.63 14.83 -1.14
CA GLU A 326 -20.51 14.18 0.16
C GLU A 326 -19.56 12.98 0.10
N TRP A 327 -19.56 12.21 -0.98
CA TRP A 327 -18.58 11.16 -1.23
C TRP A 327 -17.15 11.72 -1.22
N TYR A 328 -16.88 12.81 -1.91
CA TYR A 328 -15.59 13.48 -1.87
C TYR A 328 -15.21 13.95 -0.46
N LEU A 329 -16.16 14.55 0.26
CA LEU A 329 -15.94 15.00 1.64
C LEU A 329 -15.58 13.83 2.56
N ARG A 330 -16.24 12.68 2.40
CA ARG A 330 -15.93 11.46 3.16
C ARG A 330 -14.53 10.92 2.84
N GLN A 331 -14.14 10.87 1.57
CA GLN A 331 -12.80 10.47 1.15
C GLN A 331 -11.73 11.38 1.77
N LEU A 332 -11.95 12.69 1.71
CA LEU A 332 -11.03 13.70 2.23
C LEU A 332 -10.78 13.57 3.73
N VAL A 333 -11.83 13.40 4.54
CA VAL A 333 -11.69 13.34 5.99
C VAL A 333 -11.42 11.93 6.51
N GLY A 334 -11.61 10.92 5.68
CA GLY A 334 -11.34 9.52 5.97
C GLY A 334 -9.88 9.11 5.85
N ALA A 335 -9.06 9.94 5.20
CA ALA A 335 -7.66 9.64 4.92
C ALA A 335 -6.70 10.63 5.62
N ALA A 336 -5.42 10.29 5.64
CA ALA A 336 -4.37 11.12 6.23
C ALA A 336 -3.09 11.08 5.38
N ASN A 337 -2.50 12.26 5.18
CA ASN A 337 -1.25 12.42 4.45
C ASN A 337 -0.02 12.28 5.37
N ILE A 338 1.11 11.95 4.77
CA ILE A 338 2.40 11.85 5.44
C ILE A 338 3.33 12.89 4.82
N ASP A 339 3.86 13.79 5.63
CA ASP A 339 4.87 14.75 5.19
C ASP A 339 6.16 14.01 4.83
N GLY A 340 6.69 14.21 3.64
CA GLY A 340 7.90 13.54 3.18
C GLY A 340 8.66 14.30 2.08
N SER A 341 9.85 13.81 1.77
CA SER A 341 10.61 14.27 0.60
C SER A 341 10.04 13.64 -0.69
N PRO A 342 10.35 14.18 -1.88
CA PRO A 342 9.95 13.54 -3.14
C PRO A 342 10.35 12.06 -3.22
N LEU A 343 11.55 11.70 -2.75
CA LEU A 343 12.00 10.31 -2.70
C LEU A 343 11.14 9.47 -1.75
N PHE A 344 10.76 10.01 -0.58
CA PHE A 344 9.87 9.32 0.35
C PHE A 344 8.52 9.00 -0.33
N HIS A 345 7.95 9.97 -1.07
CA HIS A 345 6.70 9.77 -1.77
C HIS A 345 6.80 8.69 -2.85
N VAL A 346 7.86 8.68 -3.67
CA VAL A 346 8.08 7.59 -4.65
C VAL A 346 8.20 6.22 -3.96
N ILE A 347 8.97 6.11 -2.88
CA ILE A 347 9.14 4.85 -2.14
C ILE A 347 7.84 4.41 -1.45
N SER A 348 6.97 5.35 -1.09
CA SER A 348 5.66 5.04 -0.50
C SER A 348 4.56 4.81 -1.54
N GLY A 349 4.86 4.76 -2.83
CA GLY A 349 3.84 4.63 -3.87
C GLY A 349 3.02 5.90 -4.07
N ASN A 350 3.58 7.05 -3.71
CA ASN A 350 2.89 8.32 -3.56
C ASN A 350 1.68 8.28 -2.56
N LEU A 351 1.52 7.19 -1.81
CA LEU A 351 0.51 7.07 -0.75
C LEU A 351 0.83 7.93 0.49
N GLY A 352 1.95 8.67 0.49
CA GLY A 352 2.11 9.83 1.37
C GLY A 352 1.11 10.94 1.08
N TYR A 353 0.45 10.92 -0.08
CA TYR A 353 -0.69 11.75 -0.49
C TYR A 353 -1.99 10.92 -0.45
N GLN A 354 -2.29 10.31 0.68
CA GLN A 354 -3.42 9.38 0.81
C GLN A 354 -4.77 10.06 0.59
N VAL A 355 -4.91 11.34 0.97
CA VAL A 355 -6.13 12.13 0.73
C VAL A 355 -6.36 12.27 -0.77
N GLU A 356 -5.34 12.65 -1.53
CA GLU A 356 -5.39 12.81 -2.98
C GLU A 356 -5.64 11.48 -3.68
N HIS A 357 -5.04 10.40 -3.17
CA HIS A 357 -5.25 9.04 -3.68
C HIS A 357 -6.71 8.60 -3.50
N HIS A 358 -7.32 8.88 -2.37
CA HIS A 358 -8.73 8.54 -2.13
C HIS A 358 -9.70 9.40 -2.93
N LEU A 359 -9.35 10.65 -3.19
CA LEU A 359 -10.16 11.52 -4.06
C LEU A 359 -10.09 11.08 -5.53
N TYR A 360 -8.92 10.64 -5.99
CA TYR A 360 -8.66 10.32 -7.40
C TYR A 360 -7.77 9.06 -7.52
N PRO A 361 -8.31 7.87 -7.23
CA PRO A 361 -7.52 6.63 -7.26
C PRO A 361 -7.05 6.25 -8.66
N ASP A 362 -7.72 6.71 -9.70
CA ASP A 362 -7.43 6.50 -11.12
C ASP A 362 -6.41 7.51 -11.70
N MET A 363 -6.12 8.59 -10.96
CA MET A 363 -5.16 9.61 -11.39
C MET A 363 -3.71 9.13 -11.20
N PRO A 364 -2.81 9.33 -12.18
CA PRO A 364 -1.39 9.02 -11.99
C PRO A 364 -0.83 9.60 -10.69
N ALA A 365 -0.32 8.74 -9.82
CA ALA A 365 0.13 9.09 -8.47
C ALA A 365 1.22 10.16 -8.45
N SER A 366 2.01 10.27 -9.53
CA SER A 366 3.01 11.33 -9.74
C SER A 366 2.40 12.74 -9.75
N ARG A 367 1.09 12.87 -9.98
CA ARG A 367 0.35 14.14 -10.02
C ARG A 367 -0.17 14.59 -8.65
N TYR A 368 -0.20 13.71 -7.66
CA TYR A 368 -0.75 14.06 -6.34
C TYR A 368 -0.04 15.25 -5.69
N SER A 369 1.28 15.36 -5.83
CA SER A 369 2.04 16.51 -5.32
C SER A 369 1.64 17.85 -5.96
N GLU A 370 1.13 17.83 -7.20
CA GLU A 370 0.71 19.02 -7.93
C GLU A 370 -0.69 19.48 -7.49
N ILE A 371 -1.56 18.55 -7.14
CA ILE A 371 -2.94 18.86 -6.73
C ILE A 371 -3.10 19.05 -5.22
N ALA A 372 -2.22 18.49 -4.39
CA ALA A 372 -2.30 18.61 -2.92
C ALA A 372 -2.45 20.07 -2.42
N PRO A 373 -1.74 21.08 -2.97
CA PRO A 373 -1.98 22.47 -2.61
C PRO A 373 -3.38 22.98 -2.97
N LYS A 374 -3.98 22.50 -4.08
CA LYS A 374 -5.33 22.88 -4.51
C LYS A 374 -6.37 22.28 -3.57
N ILE A 375 -6.21 20.99 -3.20
CA ILE A 375 -7.09 20.32 -2.24
C ILE A 375 -7.01 21.00 -0.87
N LYS A 376 -5.81 21.34 -0.43
CA LYS A 376 -5.60 22.04 0.83
C LYS A 376 -6.28 23.42 0.84
N ASP A 377 -6.22 24.18 -0.26
CA ASP A 377 -6.91 25.46 -0.42
C ASP A 377 -8.43 25.29 -0.29
N ILE A 378 -9.01 24.25 -0.92
CA ILE A 378 -10.44 23.92 -0.75
C ILE A 378 -10.73 23.65 0.73
N CYS A 379 -9.92 22.85 1.42
CA CYS A 379 -10.13 22.57 2.84
C CYS A 379 -10.07 23.84 3.69
N GLU A 380 -9.13 24.74 3.42
CA GLU A 380 -8.99 26.00 4.15
C GLU A 380 -10.19 26.94 3.91
N ARG A 381 -10.69 27.02 2.66
CA ARG A 381 -11.83 27.89 2.30
C ARG A 381 -13.15 27.41 2.90
N TYR A 382 -13.34 26.09 3.00
CA TYR A 382 -14.57 25.49 3.52
C TYR A 382 -14.43 25.00 4.98
N GLU A 383 -13.38 25.39 5.67
CA GLU A 383 -13.12 25.02 7.07
C GLU A 383 -13.17 23.50 7.32
N LEU A 384 -12.62 22.72 6.38
CA LEU A 384 -12.52 21.26 6.47
C LEU A 384 -11.17 20.83 7.04
N PRO A 385 -11.13 19.69 7.77
CA PRO A 385 -9.85 19.11 8.18
C PRO A 385 -9.08 18.58 6.97
N TYR A 386 -7.80 18.94 6.88
CA TYR A 386 -6.85 18.31 5.98
C TYR A 386 -5.75 17.67 6.80
N ASN A 387 -5.88 16.36 7.02
CA ASN A 387 -5.02 15.63 7.95
C ASN A 387 -3.66 15.36 7.29
N THR A 388 -2.62 16.01 7.78
CA THR A 388 -1.23 15.77 7.35
C THR A 388 -0.28 15.80 8.55
N GLY A 389 0.83 15.07 8.45
CA GLY A 389 1.82 15.07 9.51
C GLY A 389 3.03 14.19 9.21
N ARG A 390 4.10 14.37 10.00
CA ARG A 390 5.32 13.56 9.88
C ARG A 390 5.02 12.08 10.08
N PHE A 391 5.71 11.22 9.33
CA PHE A 391 5.56 9.76 9.40
C PHE A 391 5.58 9.22 10.85
N SER A 392 6.56 9.65 11.65
CA SER A 392 6.66 9.20 13.05
C SER A 392 5.45 9.59 13.91
N LYS A 393 4.83 10.76 13.65
CA LYS A 393 3.62 11.21 14.35
C LYS A 393 2.41 10.37 13.93
N GLN A 394 2.20 10.15 12.62
CA GLN A 394 1.11 9.31 12.10
C GLN A 394 1.26 7.87 12.62
N TRP A 395 2.45 7.30 12.54
CA TRP A 395 2.76 5.97 13.05
C TRP A 395 2.47 5.82 14.55
N PHE A 396 2.87 6.80 15.35
CA PHE A 396 2.55 6.81 16.78
C PHE A 396 1.04 6.88 17.04
N MET A 397 0.30 7.69 16.28
CA MET A 397 -1.16 7.80 16.40
C MET A 397 -1.85 6.47 16.07
N VAL A 398 -1.44 5.77 15.01
CA VAL A 398 -1.94 4.44 14.65
C VAL A 398 -1.78 3.46 15.82
N HIS A 399 -0.56 3.31 16.33
CA HIS A 399 -0.28 2.36 17.42
C HIS A 399 -1.02 2.74 18.72
N ARG A 400 -1.15 4.03 18.98
CA ARG A 400 -1.94 4.52 20.10
C ARG A 400 -3.43 4.17 19.96
N THR A 401 -4.00 4.31 18.77
CA THR A 401 -5.38 3.92 18.48
C THR A 401 -5.57 2.43 18.69
N ILE A 402 -4.72 1.61 18.09
CA ILE A 402 -4.74 0.14 18.27
C ILE A 402 -4.64 -0.23 19.75
N PHE A 403 -3.70 0.34 20.49
CA PHE A 403 -3.52 0.03 21.90
C PHE A 403 -4.74 0.46 22.75
N ARG A 404 -5.24 1.67 22.57
CA ARG A 404 -6.37 2.19 23.36
C ARG A 404 -7.66 1.44 23.12
N LEU A 405 -7.95 1.10 21.87
CA LEU A 405 -9.19 0.43 21.51
C LEU A 405 -9.14 -1.09 21.74
N ALA A 406 -8.01 -1.63 22.16
CA ALA A 406 -7.91 -3.01 22.67
C ALA A 406 -8.78 -3.21 23.93
N PHE A 407 -8.98 -2.18 24.74
CA PHE A 407 -9.68 -2.27 26.02
C PHE A 407 -11.15 -1.86 25.90
N PRO A 408 -12.06 -2.44 26.71
CA PRO A 408 -13.51 -2.17 26.63
C PRO A 408 -13.88 -0.71 26.92
N GLY A 409 -13.10 0.00 27.75
CA GLY A 409 -13.30 1.43 28.06
C GLY A 409 -12.41 2.36 27.25
N GLY A 410 -11.68 1.84 26.25
CA GLY A 410 -10.76 2.62 25.43
C GLY A 410 -11.48 3.70 24.64
N LYS A 411 -11.05 4.97 24.85
CA LYS A 411 -11.56 6.11 24.09
C LYS A 411 -10.47 6.63 23.15
N PRO A 412 -10.81 6.94 21.90
CA PRO A 412 -9.89 7.62 21.00
C PRO A 412 -9.63 9.04 21.52
N ARG A 413 -8.66 9.73 20.93
CA ARG A 413 -8.60 11.19 21.10
C ARG A 413 -9.80 11.83 20.41
N PRO A 414 -10.29 12.98 20.93
CA PRO A 414 -11.23 13.79 20.19
C PRO A 414 -10.66 14.08 18.79
N LYS A 415 -11.45 13.82 17.77
CA LYS A 415 -11.10 14.20 16.39
C LYS A 415 -11.17 15.73 16.29
N PRO A 416 -10.37 16.36 15.39
CA PRO A 416 -10.56 17.78 15.14
C PRO A 416 -12.00 17.99 14.70
N GLY A 417 -12.67 18.95 15.32
CA GLY A 417 -13.96 19.45 14.83
C GLY A 417 -13.78 20.14 13.47
N PRO A 418 -14.79 20.89 13.01
CA PRO A 418 -14.66 21.71 11.81
C PRO A 418 -13.34 22.48 11.88
N TYR A 419 -12.52 22.36 10.80
CA TYR A 419 -11.20 23.01 10.75
C TYR A 419 -11.39 24.51 10.73
N ARG A 420 -11.06 25.19 11.83
CA ARG A 420 -10.98 26.63 11.88
C ARG A 420 -9.54 27.04 11.65
N SER A 421 -9.28 27.69 10.53
CA SER A 421 -7.96 28.29 10.29
C SER A 421 -7.60 29.18 11.47
N ALA A 422 -6.39 29.04 12.02
CA ALA A 422 -5.86 29.94 13.03
C ALA A 422 -5.79 31.40 12.59
N LYS A 423 -5.98 31.68 11.28
CA LYS A 423 -6.09 33.01 10.67
C LYS A 423 -7.47 33.66 10.81
N ALA A 424 -8.47 32.94 11.32
CA ALA A 424 -9.83 33.46 11.42
C ALA A 424 -10.06 34.48 12.56
N THR A 425 -9.04 34.82 13.33
CA THR A 425 -9.11 35.82 14.40
C THR A 425 -8.55 37.20 14.03
N GLY A 426 -8.15 37.41 12.76
CA GLY A 426 -7.74 38.73 12.24
C GLY A 426 -8.88 39.43 11.48
N PRO A 427 -8.84 40.77 11.31
CA PRO A 427 -9.83 41.47 10.53
C PRO A 427 -9.86 40.96 9.11
N ASP A 428 -11.06 40.76 8.62
CA ASP A 428 -11.49 40.12 7.39
C ASP A 428 -10.70 40.56 6.13
N THR A 429 -9.59 39.90 5.84
CA THR A 429 -8.86 40.03 4.55
C THR A 429 -9.31 38.99 3.51
N ARG A 430 -10.37 38.20 3.82
CA ARG A 430 -10.87 37.10 2.99
C ARG A 430 -11.59 37.56 1.72
N SER A 431 -12.02 38.82 1.65
CA SER A 431 -12.78 39.32 0.50
C SER A 431 -11.96 39.52 -0.77
N SER A 432 -10.63 39.72 -0.68
CA SER A 432 -9.83 40.08 -1.85
C SER A 432 -9.16 38.89 -2.56
N GLU A 433 -8.85 37.79 -1.86
CA GLU A 433 -8.22 36.62 -2.49
C GLU A 433 -9.25 35.59 -2.97
N ALA A 434 -10.34 35.42 -2.24
CA ALA A 434 -11.47 34.58 -2.69
C ALA A 434 -12.12 35.16 -3.97
N THR A 435 -12.15 36.48 -4.11
CA THR A 435 -12.64 37.15 -5.33
C THR A 435 -11.70 36.88 -6.52
N LYS A 436 -10.40 36.82 -6.34
CA LYS A 436 -9.44 36.54 -7.42
C LYS A 436 -9.51 35.13 -7.99
N TYR A 437 -9.97 34.16 -7.19
CA TYR A 437 -10.15 32.77 -7.67
C TYR A 437 -11.56 32.54 -8.24
N ARG A 438 -12.57 33.28 -7.76
CA ARG A 438 -13.93 33.25 -8.26
C ARG A 438 -14.04 33.63 -9.74
N ASP A 439 -13.17 34.54 -10.21
CA ASP A 439 -13.17 35.06 -11.58
C ASP A 439 -12.32 34.21 -12.56
N ARG A 440 -11.74 33.08 -12.07
CA ARG A 440 -10.89 32.17 -12.89
C ARG A 440 -11.55 30.83 -13.22
N VAL A 441 -12.78 30.58 -12.78
CA VAL A 441 -13.54 29.42 -13.23
C VAL A 441 -14.00 29.69 -14.66
N PRO A 442 -13.54 28.93 -15.68
CA PRO A 442 -14.02 29.10 -17.04
C PRO A 442 -15.51 28.84 -17.09
N ALA A 443 -16.23 29.70 -17.83
CA ALA A 443 -17.61 29.47 -18.19
C ALA A 443 -17.71 28.11 -18.92
N GLU A 444 -18.80 27.39 -18.64
CA GLU A 444 -19.18 26.10 -19.17
C GLU A 444 -18.74 25.86 -20.63
N HIS A 445 -17.98 24.78 -20.86
CA HIS A 445 -17.87 24.19 -22.19
C HIS A 445 -19.00 23.16 -22.35
N PRO A 446 -19.92 23.35 -23.28
CA PRO A 446 -20.86 22.33 -23.72
C PRO A 446 -20.14 21.34 -24.64
N ASP A 447 -20.47 20.05 -24.48
CA ASP A 447 -20.13 18.93 -25.36
C ASP A 447 -18.71 18.34 -25.26
N ALA A 448 -18.52 17.44 -24.28
CA ALA A 448 -17.65 16.28 -24.45
C ALA A 448 -18.53 15.03 -24.29
N GLY A 449 -18.76 14.33 -25.37
CA GLY A 449 -19.56 13.12 -25.43
C GLY A 449 -18.88 11.94 -24.69
N PRO A 450 -19.67 10.94 -24.29
CA PRO A 450 -19.20 9.80 -23.54
C PRO A 450 -18.66 8.71 -24.49
N GLU A 451 -17.39 8.74 -24.80
CA GLU A 451 -16.72 7.59 -25.41
C GLU A 451 -15.29 7.49 -24.89
N HIS A 452 -15.12 6.84 -23.75
CA HIS A 452 -13.93 6.05 -23.38
C HIS A 452 -14.22 5.31 -22.08
N ALA A 453 -15.06 4.26 -22.19
CA ALA A 453 -15.16 3.26 -21.12
C ALA A 453 -13.93 2.40 -21.15
N SER A 454 -12.98 2.65 -20.24
CA SER A 454 -11.92 1.69 -19.94
C SER A 454 -12.52 0.48 -19.22
N SER A 455 -12.18 -0.73 -19.65
CA SER A 455 -12.63 -2.01 -19.06
C SER A 455 -11.95 -2.36 -17.72
N GLY A 456 -11.50 -1.37 -16.96
CA GLY A 456 -11.08 -1.52 -15.56
C GLY A 456 -12.32 -1.43 -14.67
N VAL A 457 -12.32 -2.14 -13.54
CA VAL A 457 -13.34 -1.95 -12.49
C VAL A 457 -13.23 -0.50 -12.04
N GLU A 458 -14.10 0.33 -12.59
CA GLU A 458 -14.15 1.78 -12.34
C GLU A 458 -14.66 1.97 -10.91
N VAL A 459 -13.84 2.58 -10.06
CA VAL A 459 -14.31 3.12 -8.78
C VAL A 459 -15.14 4.35 -9.15
N GLN A 460 -16.43 4.13 -9.37
CA GLN A 460 -17.33 5.25 -9.67
C GLN A 460 -17.77 5.89 -8.36
N PRO A 461 -17.45 7.16 -8.15
CA PRO A 461 -18.26 7.99 -7.29
C PRO A 461 -19.71 7.96 -7.82
N PRO A 462 -20.72 8.21 -6.97
CA PRO A 462 -22.10 8.23 -7.41
C PRO A 462 -22.25 9.11 -8.67
N PRO A 463 -23.11 8.73 -9.64
CA PRO A 463 -23.18 9.36 -10.94
C PRO A 463 -23.37 10.88 -10.83
N ARG A 464 -22.70 11.63 -11.71
CA ARG A 464 -22.96 13.06 -11.85
C ARG A 464 -24.47 13.20 -12.11
N GLY A 465 -25.19 13.92 -11.25
CA GLY A 465 -26.61 14.15 -11.41
C GLY A 465 -26.88 14.67 -12.84
N LYS A 466 -27.86 14.10 -13.51
CA LYS A 466 -28.37 14.68 -14.75
C LYS A 466 -29.13 15.92 -14.33
N ASP A 467 -28.64 17.10 -14.68
CA ASP A 467 -29.45 18.34 -14.74
C ASP A 467 -30.52 18.24 -15.81
#